data_85cc8e5f2aea466a0df65fef384b7e2e
#
_entry.id   85cc8e5f2aea466a0df65fef384b7e2e
#
_cell.length_a   1.000
_cell.length_b   1.000
_cell.length_c   1.000
_cell.angle_alpha   90.00
_cell.angle_beta   90.00
_cell.angle_gamma   90.00
#
_symmetry.space_group_name_H-M   'P 1'
#
loop_
_entity.id
_entity.type
_entity.pdbx_description
1 polymer ?
#
loop_
_entity_poly.entity_id
_entity_poly.type
_entity_poly.pdbx_seq_one_letter_code
_entity_poly.pdbx_strand_id
1 'polypeptide(L)' 'MTNQRLADTYLARARELEDCAKRVEENPPSIRTSPRWRDIAFLRREAAWWRAHAQAVAGTA' A
#
# COMPACT_ATOMS: atom_id res chain seq x y z
N MET A 1 4.66 -19.29 18.53
CA MET A 1 4.66 -19.10 17.08
C MET A 1 4.54 -17.63 16.73
N THR A 2 5.35 -17.20 15.82
CA THR A 2 5.34 -15.81 15.41
C THR A 2 4.44 -15.65 14.19
N ASN A 3 3.74 -14.55 14.13
CA ASN A 3 2.95 -14.19 12.95
C ASN A 3 3.80 -13.43 11.93
N GLN A 4 5.09 -13.70 11.94
CA GLN A 4 6.04 -13.02 11.08
C GLN A 4 5.71 -13.23 9.60
N ARG A 5 5.32 -14.44 9.25
CA ARG A 5 4.97 -14.74 7.87
C ARG A 5 3.77 -13.92 7.40
N LEU A 6 2.78 -13.80 8.27
CA LEU A 6 1.61 -12.99 7.94
C LEU A 6 1.96 -11.51 7.87
N ALA A 7 2.78 -11.04 8.81
CA ALA A 7 3.25 -9.66 8.81
C ALA A 7 4.03 -9.37 7.52
N ASP A 8 4.89 -10.30 7.11
CA ASP A 8 5.67 -10.15 5.88
C ASP A 8 4.75 -10.07 4.66
N THR A 9 3.70 -10.87 4.64
CA THR A 9 2.71 -10.84 3.56
C THR A 9 2.04 -9.48 3.50
N TYR A 10 1.65 -8.94 4.65
CA TYR A 10 1.01 -7.63 4.70
C TYR A 10 1.97 -6.52 4.26
N LEU A 11 3.23 -6.59 4.68
CA LEU A 11 4.24 -5.61 4.27
C LEU A 11 4.50 -5.67 2.77
N ALA A 12 4.53 -6.87 2.21
CA ALA A 12 4.70 -7.03 0.77
C ALA A 12 3.54 -6.37 0.02
N ARG A 13 2.33 -6.55 0.54
CA ARG A 13 1.15 -5.93 -0.07
C ARG A 13 1.23 -4.40 0.00
N ALA A 14 1.66 -3.88 1.15
CA ALA A 14 1.83 -2.44 1.30
C ALA A 14 2.84 -1.89 0.31
N ARG A 15 3.95 -2.61 0.11
CA ARG A 15 4.96 -2.21 -0.87
C ARG A 15 4.42 -2.17 -2.28
N GLU A 16 3.67 -3.19 -2.66
CA GLU A 16 3.06 -3.23 -3.99
C GLU A 16 2.18 -2.03 -4.23
N LEU A 17 1.38 -1.67 -3.23
CA LEU A 17 0.47 -0.54 -3.34
C LEU A 17 1.25 0.78 -3.42
N GLU A 18 2.30 0.91 -2.65
CA GLU A 18 3.13 2.11 -2.70
C GLU A 18 3.87 2.24 -4.01
N ASP A 19 4.38 1.13 -4.54
CA ASP A 19 5.05 1.15 -5.84
C ASP A 19 4.07 1.54 -6.93
N CYS A 20 2.86 1.03 -6.85
CA CYS A 20 1.82 1.38 -7.81
C CYS A 20 1.52 2.87 -7.75
N ALA A 21 1.35 3.41 -6.55
CA ALA A 21 1.09 4.84 -6.37
C ALA A 21 2.23 5.68 -6.92
N LYS A 22 3.46 5.24 -6.67
CA LYS A 22 4.64 5.93 -7.15
C LYS A 22 4.69 5.96 -8.67
N ARG A 23 4.38 4.84 -9.31
CA ARG A 23 4.36 4.77 -10.77
C ARG A 23 3.32 5.73 -11.36
N VAL A 24 2.17 5.82 -10.73
CA VAL A 24 1.12 6.72 -11.19
C VAL A 24 1.57 8.17 -11.04
N GLU A 25 2.29 8.49 -9.96
CA GLU A 25 2.83 9.82 -9.77
C GLU A 25 3.90 10.17 -10.79
N GLU A 26 4.80 9.22 -11.07
CA GLU A 26 5.88 9.45 -12.01
C GLU A 26 5.40 9.56 -13.45
N ASN A 27 4.32 8.86 -13.76
CA ASN A 27 3.70 8.88 -15.09
C ASN A 27 2.26 9.35 -14.99
N PRO A 28 2.06 10.63 -14.66
CA PRO A 28 0.70 11.13 -14.52
C PRO A 28 -0.04 11.06 -15.84
N PRO A 29 -1.35 10.81 -15.79
CA PRO A 29 -2.13 10.75 -17.01
C PRO A 29 -2.15 12.10 -17.71
N SER A 30 -2.04 12.06 -19.01
CA SER A 30 -2.08 13.29 -19.81
C SER A 30 -3.50 13.86 -19.88
N ILE A 31 -4.48 13.08 -19.50
CA ILE A 31 -5.88 13.48 -19.54
C ILE A 31 -6.36 13.80 -18.13
N ARG A 32 -6.83 15.02 -17.93
CA ARG A 32 -7.27 15.49 -16.63
C ARG A 32 -8.53 14.80 -16.12
N THR A 33 -9.27 14.20 -17.01
CA THR A 33 -10.52 13.52 -16.64
C THR A 33 -10.29 12.18 -15.97
N SER A 34 -9.04 11.73 -15.95
CA SER A 34 -8.72 10.44 -15.35
C SER A 34 -8.87 10.50 -13.82
N PRO A 35 -9.52 9.51 -13.21
CA PRO A 35 -9.69 9.47 -11.76
C PRO A 35 -8.44 9.02 -11.01
N ARG A 36 -7.28 9.05 -11.63
CA ARG A 36 -6.04 8.55 -11.02
C ARG A 36 -5.61 9.32 -9.77
N TRP A 37 -6.08 10.54 -9.61
CA TRP A 37 -5.87 11.28 -8.39
C TRP A 37 -6.42 10.54 -7.18
N ARG A 38 -7.64 10.02 -7.36
CA ARG A 38 -8.27 9.23 -6.30
C ARG A 38 -7.54 7.93 -6.11
N ASP A 39 -7.03 7.37 -7.20
CA ASP A 39 -6.30 6.11 -7.15
C ASP A 39 -5.04 6.24 -6.31
N ILE A 40 -4.29 7.32 -6.47
CA ILE A 40 -3.08 7.54 -5.69
C ILE A 40 -3.40 7.66 -4.21
N ALA A 41 -4.38 8.46 -3.86
CA ALA A 41 -4.78 8.63 -2.47
C ALA A 41 -5.28 7.32 -1.88
N PHE A 42 -6.07 6.58 -2.65
CA PHE A 42 -6.57 5.28 -2.23
C PHE A 42 -5.41 4.31 -2.02
N LEU A 43 -4.49 4.23 -2.96
CA LEU A 43 -3.36 3.30 -2.87
C LEU A 43 -2.50 3.59 -1.65
N ARG A 44 -2.25 4.86 -1.38
CA ARG A 44 -1.46 5.25 -0.21
C ARG A 44 -2.17 4.93 1.09
N ARG A 45 -3.46 5.14 1.13
CA ARG A 45 -4.28 4.84 2.30
C ARG A 45 -4.29 3.34 2.56
N GLU A 46 -4.45 2.55 1.50
CA GLU A 46 -4.42 1.10 1.61
C GLU A 46 -3.05 0.61 2.08
N ALA A 47 -1.99 1.18 1.56
CA ALA A 47 -0.64 0.81 1.97
C ALA A 47 -0.44 1.08 3.46
N ALA A 48 -0.90 2.22 3.95
CA ALA A 48 -0.80 2.56 5.35
C ALA A 48 -1.60 1.59 6.21
N TRP A 49 -2.78 1.19 5.75
CA TRP A 49 -3.61 0.22 6.44
C TRP A 49 -2.89 -1.13 6.56
N TRP A 50 -2.31 -1.61 5.46
CA TRP A 50 -1.59 -2.87 5.47
C TRP A 50 -0.37 -2.84 6.39
N ARG A 51 0.34 -1.71 6.42
CA ARG A 51 1.48 -1.55 7.33
C ARG A 51 1.05 -1.58 8.77
N ALA A 52 -0.02 -0.87 9.10
CA ALA A 52 -0.53 -0.85 10.47
C ALA A 52 -0.93 -2.26 10.90
N HIS A 53 -1.57 -3.00 10.01
CA HIS A 53 -1.96 -4.38 10.30
C HIS A 53 -0.76 -5.30 10.43
N ALA A 54 0.27 -5.09 9.62
CA ALA A 54 1.50 -5.87 9.73
C ALA A 54 2.14 -5.67 11.09
N GLN A 55 2.20 -4.44 11.56
CA GLN A 55 2.76 -4.14 12.87
C GLN A 55 1.92 -4.75 13.99
N ALA A 56 0.60 -4.66 13.87
CA ALA A 56 -0.28 -5.24 14.86
C ALA A 56 -0.11 -6.75 14.95
N VAL A 57 -0.02 -7.42 13.81
CA VAL A 57 0.16 -8.87 13.75
C VAL A 57 1.51 -9.25 14.33
N ALA A 58 2.56 -8.53 13.98
CA ALA A 58 3.90 -8.81 14.48
C ALA A 58 3.99 -8.54 15.99
N GLY A 59 3.26 -7.55 16.47
CA GLY A 59 3.29 -7.18 17.88
C GLY A 59 2.48 -8.09 18.79
N THR A 60 1.61 -8.93 18.22
CA THR A 60 0.78 -9.83 19.02
C THR A 60 1.40 -11.20 19.25
N ALA A 61 2.62 -11.35 18.94
CA ALA A 61 3.33 -12.64 19.09
C ALA A 61 3.36 -13.15 20.53
#